data_64977bfa6e3b78afac57b25918f7ea49
#
_entry.id   64977bfa6e3b78afac57b25918f7ea49
#
_cell.length_a   1.000
_cell.length_b   1.000
_cell.length_c   1.000
_cell.angle_alpha   90.00
_cell.angle_beta   90.00
_cell.angle_gamma   90.00
#
_symmetry.space_group_name_H-M   'P 1'
#
loop_
_entity.id
_entity.type
_entity.pdbx_description
1 polymer ?
#
loop_
_entity_poly.entity_id
_entity_poly.type
_entity_poly.pdbx_seq_one_letter_code
_entity_poly.pdbx_strand_id
1 'polypeptide(L)'
;SYAPNIYLSKVKYLLDNGYNFKHLIVFIDISDVFDDNTFYKLNDDFSISERNAKEKNLKRRKFLRYNFPLTNYYMYVIKMNNRLNTQVPPLKSDKPVFNKRASKKAKWTYESNDELEGYQGPVSKTQNEMIFAMNKLYELLEKKNIKMSLAVYPWPQQLEFNDENSKHVKMWENFCKKKCTKFINFFPYFFEEKRKTSYIDVFKK
;
A
#
# COMPACT_ATOMS: atom_id res chain seq x y z
N SER A 1 -6.71 0.91 0.40
CA SER A 1 -5.26 0.92 0.52
C SER A 1 -4.83 2.25 1.09
N TYR A 2 -3.87 2.26 1.99
CA TYR A 2 -3.29 3.46 2.59
C TYR A 2 -1.82 3.51 2.16
N ALA A 3 -1.24 4.73 2.13
CA ALA A 3 0.14 4.95 1.73
C ALA A 3 0.71 6.15 2.51
N PRO A 4 2.01 6.39 2.58
CA PRO A 4 2.63 7.44 3.39
C PRO A 4 1.99 8.83 3.25
N ASN A 5 1.61 9.23 2.06
CA ASN A 5 0.88 10.48 1.86
C ASN A 5 -0.45 10.51 2.63
N ILE A 6 -1.19 9.39 2.61
CA ILE A 6 -2.45 9.27 3.35
C ILE A 6 -2.21 9.18 4.86
N TYR A 7 -1.15 8.51 5.31
CA TYR A 7 -0.83 8.45 6.75
C TYR A 7 -0.64 9.84 7.33
N LEU A 8 0.16 10.69 6.66
CA LEU A 8 0.36 12.08 7.06
C LEU A 8 -0.94 12.86 7.12
N SER A 9 -1.72 12.85 6.05
CA SER A 9 -3.01 13.55 5.96
C SER A 9 -3.99 13.10 7.05
N LYS A 10 -4.11 11.78 7.24
CA LYS A 10 -5.01 11.20 8.23
C LYS A 10 -4.60 11.52 9.67
N VAL A 11 -3.32 11.41 9.99
CA VAL A 11 -2.82 11.70 11.34
C VAL A 11 -2.97 13.19 11.63
N LYS A 12 -2.65 14.06 10.67
CA LYS A 12 -2.90 15.50 10.80
C LYS A 12 -4.38 15.77 11.10
N TYR A 13 -5.29 15.20 10.30
CA TYR A 13 -6.72 15.34 10.52
C TYR A 13 -7.14 14.89 11.93
N LEU A 14 -6.66 13.73 12.41
CA LEU A 14 -6.98 13.25 13.75
C LEU A 14 -6.50 14.22 14.83
N LEU A 15 -5.27 14.70 14.73
CA LEU A 15 -4.69 15.63 15.70
C LEU A 15 -5.39 16.99 15.70
N ASP A 16 -5.79 17.50 14.52
CA ASP A 16 -6.53 18.76 14.37
C ASP A 16 -7.96 18.65 14.93
N ASN A 17 -8.53 17.44 14.95
CA ASN A 17 -9.85 17.16 15.55
C ASN A 17 -9.79 16.72 17.03
N GLY A 18 -8.66 16.94 17.69
CA GLY A 18 -8.53 16.75 19.14
C GLY A 18 -8.28 15.31 19.59
N TYR A 19 -8.05 14.38 18.64
CA TYR A 19 -7.64 13.01 19.02
C TYR A 19 -6.25 13.05 19.68
N ASN A 20 -6.15 12.40 20.83
CA ASN A 20 -4.90 12.33 21.61
C ASN A 20 -4.41 10.88 21.73
N PHE A 21 -3.16 10.65 21.43
CA PHE A 21 -2.49 9.38 21.58
C PHE A 21 -1.00 9.60 21.86
N LYS A 22 -0.37 8.68 22.55
CA LYS A 22 1.04 8.80 22.98
C LYS A 22 2.02 8.13 22.03
N HIS A 23 1.52 7.25 21.18
CA HIS A 23 2.35 6.45 20.30
C HIS A 23 1.58 6.10 19.03
N LEU A 24 2.20 6.31 17.88
CA LEU A 24 1.72 5.89 16.57
C LEU A 24 2.56 4.72 16.08
N ILE A 25 1.91 3.63 15.68
CA ILE A 25 2.56 2.53 14.97
C ILE A 25 2.06 2.56 13.53
N VAL A 26 2.98 2.72 12.59
CA VAL A 26 2.67 2.74 11.16
C VAL A 26 3.08 1.40 10.57
N PHE A 27 2.14 0.69 9.98
CA PHE A 27 2.40 -0.50 9.18
C PHE A 27 2.51 -0.07 7.71
N ILE A 28 3.68 -0.25 7.13
CA ILE A 28 3.94 0.09 5.73
C ILE A 28 3.97 -1.17 4.89
N ASP A 29 3.11 -1.16 3.89
CA ASP A 29 2.91 -2.24 2.96
C ASP A 29 3.78 -2.03 1.71
N ILE A 30 4.19 -3.11 1.08
CA ILE A 30 4.98 -3.09 -0.15
C ILE A 30 4.22 -2.40 -1.29
N SER A 31 2.88 -2.50 -1.30
CA SER A 31 2.05 -1.83 -2.30
C SER A 31 1.94 -0.33 -2.15
N ASP A 32 2.34 0.23 -1.01
CA ASP A 32 2.19 1.65 -0.72
C ASP A 32 2.97 2.52 -1.73
N VAL A 33 4.12 2.02 -2.22
CA VAL A 33 4.88 2.69 -3.30
C VAL A 33 4.05 2.77 -4.58
N PHE A 34 3.39 1.67 -4.95
CA PHE A 34 2.52 1.69 -6.14
C PHE A 34 1.30 2.59 -5.94
N ASP A 35 0.72 2.58 -4.76
CA ASP A 35 -0.49 3.33 -4.48
C ASP A 35 -0.21 4.85 -4.43
N ASP A 36 0.88 5.29 -3.82
CA ASP A 36 1.34 6.69 -3.88
C ASP A 36 1.75 7.12 -5.29
N ASN A 37 2.43 6.22 -6.04
CA ASN A 37 2.80 6.49 -7.42
C ASN A 37 1.58 6.70 -8.32
N THR A 38 0.53 5.88 -8.13
CA THR A 38 -0.58 5.78 -9.09
C THR A 38 -1.79 6.61 -8.72
N PHE A 39 -2.08 6.74 -7.41
CA PHE A 39 -3.38 7.25 -6.97
C PHE A 39 -3.30 8.53 -6.17
N TYR A 40 -2.23 8.75 -5.40
CA TYR A 40 -2.21 9.81 -4.41
C TYR A 40 -1.15 10.86 -4.69
N LYS A 41 -1.54 12.12 -4.53
CA LYS A 41 -0.64 13.27 -4.53
C LYS A 41 -0.87 14.04 -3.25
N LEU A 42 0.20 14.27 -2.50
CA LEU A 42 0.21 15.15 -1.35
C LEU A 42 0.27 16.62 -1.84
N ASN A 43 -0.63 17.43 -1.36
CA ASN A 43 -0.65 18.88 -1.59
C ASN A 43 0.14 19.59 -0.48
N ASP A 44 0.44 20.89 -0.68
CA ASP A 44 1.21 21.68 0.27
C ASP A 44 0.53 21.87 1.64
N ASP A 45 -0.81 21.80 1.67
CA ASP A 45 -1.63 21.85 2.89
C ASP A 45 -1.78 20.47 3.57
N PHE A 46 -1.07 19.47 3.05
CA PHE A 46 -1.17 18.04 3.44
C PHE A 46 -2.50 17.37 3.14
N SER A 47 -3.37 17.99 2.36
CA SER A 47 -4.52 17.30 1.78
C SER A 47 -4.10 16.34 0.67
N ILE A 48 -4.96 15.37 0.38
CA ILE A 48 -4.72 14.37 -0.66
C ILE A 48 -5.59 14.67 -1.88
N SER A 49 -4.95 14.71 -3.03
CA SER A 49 -5.63 14.70 -4.33
C SER A 49 -5.32 13.42 -5.12
N GLU A 50 -6.19 13.08 -6.08
CA GLU A 50 -5.93 11.97 -6.99
C GLU A 50 -4.84 12.39 -8.00
N ARG A 51 -3.77 11.60 -8.11
CA ARG A 51 -2.62 11.87 -8.99
C ARG A 51 -3.01 11.78 -10.47
N ASN A 52 -3.95 10.93 -10.80
CA ASN A 52 -4.48 10.81 -12.16
C ASN A 52 -5.94 11.17 -12.16
N ALA A 53 -6.22 12.19 -12.88
CA ALA A 53 -7.56 12.45 -13.35
C ALA A 53 -8.08 11.29 -14.25
N LYS A 54 -8.44 10.19 -13.60
CA LYS A 54 -9.63 9.46 -14.02
C LYS A 54 -10.87 10.37 -13.87
N GLU A 55 -10.62 11.66 -13.75
CA GLU A 55 -11.63 12.70 -13.58
C GLU A 55 -12.67 12.65 -14.70
N LYS A 56 -12.25 12.41 -15.93
CA LYS A 56 -13.13 12.18 -17.06
C LYS A 56 -14.01 10.93 -16.86
N ASN A 57 -13.43 9.84 -16.36
CA ASN A 57 -14.17 8.60 -16.09
C ASN A 57 -14.99 8.67 -14.80
N LEU A 58 -14.52 9.41 -13.80
CA LEU A 58 -15.26 9.63 -12.54
C LEU A 58 -16.45 10.58 -12.77
N LYS A 59 -16.25 11.67 -13.53
CA LYS A 59 -17.34 12.59 -13.95
C LYS A 59 -18.37 11.84 -14.78
N ARG A 60 -17.93 11.03 -15.76
CA ARG A 60 -18.82 10.18 -16.56
C ARG A 60 -19.56 9.14 -15.71
N ARG A 61 -18.90 8.49 -14.77
CA ARG A 61 -19.53 7.52 -13.85
C ARG A 61 -20.51 8.19 -12.89
N LYS A 62 -20.16 9.35 -12.33
CA LYS A 62 -21.07 10.15 -11.51
C LYS A 62 -22.29 10.57 -12.33
N PHE A 63 -22.08 11.12 -13.54
CA PHE A 63 -23.16 11.50 -14.46
C PHE A 63 -24.08 10.33 -14.77
N LEU A 64 -23.56 9.15 -15.15
CA LEU A 64 -24.36 7.96 -15.42
C LEU A 64 -25.11 7.47 -14.17
N ARG A 65 -24.49 7.55 -13.01
CA ARG A 65 -25.09 7.12 -11.74
C ARG A 65 -26.28 8.00 -11.33
N TYR A 66 -26.16 9.31 -11.53
CA TYR A 66 -27.21 10.26 -11.16
C TYR A 66 -28.32 10.33 -12.18
N ASN A 67 -27.99 10.31 -13.48
CA ASN A 67 -28.99 10.51 -14.54
C ASN A 67 -29.60 9.20 -15.04
N PHE A 68 -28.91 8.07 -14.84
CA PHE A 68 -29.38 6.75 -15.31
C PHE A 68 -29.24 5.68 -14.19
N PRO A 69 -29.96 5.82 -13.06
CA PRO A 69 -29.81 4.92 -11.92
C PRO A 69 -30.16 3.47 -12.25
N LEU A 70 -31.18 3.24 -13.07
CA LEU A 70 -31.60 1.89 -13.50
C LEU A 70 -30.52 1.22 -14.37
N THR A 71 -29.94 1.94 -15.32
CA THR A 71 -28.84 1.43 -16.15
C THR A 71 -27.62 1.10 -15.31
N ASN A 72 -27.30 1.93 -14.31
CA ASN A 72 -26.20 1.68 -13.40
C ASN A 72 -26.48 0.46 -12.51
N TYR A 73 -27.70 0.29 -12.02
CA TYR A 73 -28.15 -0.89 -11.29
C TYR A 73 -28.05 -2.16 -12.14
N TYR A 74 -28.55 -2.11 -13.38
CA TYR A 74 -28.47 -3.23 -14.31
C TYR A 74 -27.04 -3.66 -14.62
N MET A 75 -26.15 -2.71 -14.88
CA MET A 75 -24.71 -2.96 -15.05
C MET A 75 -24.05 -3.54 -13.78
N TYR A 76 -24.51 -3.12 -12.61
CA TYR A 76 -24.08 -3.69 -11.34
C TYR A 76 -24.50 -5.16 -11.20
N VAL A 77 -25.76 -5.48 -11.51
CA VAL A 77 -26.30 -6.84 -11.46
C VAL A 77 -25.59 -7.78 -12.44
N ILE A 78 -25.35 -7.33 -13.69
CA ILE A 78 -24.57 -8.10 -14.67
C ILE A 78 -23.17 -8.38 -14.14
N LYS A 79 -22.52 -7.38 -13.56
CA LYS A 79 -21.17 -7.51 -13.02
C LYS A 79 -21.11 -8.44 -11.80
N MET A 80 -22.15 -8.43 -10.97
CA MET A 80 -22.31 -9.36 -9.86
C MET A 80 -22.55 -10.79 -10.35
N ASN A 81 -23.47 -10.99 -11.30
CA ASN A 81 -23.73 -12.31 -11.91
C ASN A 81 -22.48 -12.87 -12.60
N ASN A 82 -21.74 -12.03 -13.33
CA ASN A 82 -20.47 -12.48 -13.92
C ASN A 82 -19.41 -12.84 -12.87
N ARG A 83 -19.42 -12.19 -11.69
CA ARG A 83 -18.56 -12.57 -10.56
C ARG A 83 -18.98 -13.86 -9.87
N LEU A 84 -20.28 -14.10 -9.76
CA LEU A 84 -20.84 -15.32 -9.17
C LEU A 84 -20.69 -16.52 -10.13
N ASN A 85 -20.82 -16.29 -11.43
CA ASN A 85 -20.67 -17.31 -12.49
C ASN A 85 -19.19 -17.56 -12.86
N THR A 86 -18.26 -16.65 -12.59
CA THR A 86 -16.87 -17.01 -12.49
C THR A 86 -16.70 -17.83 -11.21
N GLN A 87 -17.06 -19.11 -11.28
CA GLN A 87 -16.63 -20.08 -10.28
C GLN A 87 -15.13 -19.86 -10.11
N VAL A 88 -14.73 -19.42 -8.91
CA VAL A 88 -13.34 -19.49 -8.52
C VAL A 88 -12.97 -20.94 -8.78
N PRO A 89 -12.11 -21.26 -9.76
CA PRO A 89 -11.75 -22.65 -10.01
C PRO A 89 -11.31 -23.21 -8.66
N PRO A 90 -11.78 -24.39 -8.28
CA PRO A 90 -11.34 -24.99 -7.02
C PRO A 90 -9.83 -24.93 -7.04
N LEU A 91 -9.23 -24.44 -5.96
CA LEU A 91 -7.78 -24.35 -5.76
C LEU A 91 -7.15 -25.74 -5.92
N LYS A 92 -7.04 -26.22 -7.15
CA LYS A 92 -6.42 -27.49 -7.54
C LYS A 92 -4.95 -27.32 -7.93
N SER A 93 -4.39 -26.12 -7.84
CA SER A 93 -2.97 -25.91 -8.05
C SER A 93 -2.32 -25.56 -6.71
N ASP A 94 -1.28 -26.28 -6.35
CA ASP A 94 -0.41 -25.96 -5.21
C ASP A 94 0.32 -24.62 -5.34
N LYS A 95 0.03 -23.87 -6.41
CA LYS A 95 0.54 -22.52 -6.65
C LYS A 95 -0.56 -21.51 -6.39
N PRO A 96 -0.36 -20.56 -5.48
CA PRO A 96 -1.30 -19.46 -5.29
C PRO A 96 -1.40 -18.67 -6.60
N VAL A 97 -2.61 -18.50 -7.10
CA VAL A 97 -2.87 -17.61 -8.23
C VAL A 97 -2.75 -16.18 -7.70
N PHE A 98 -1.53 -15.65 -7.65
CA PHE A 98 -1.34 -14.25 -7.36
C PHE A 98 -1.91 -13.43 -8.50
N ASN A 99 -2.81 -12.52 -8.14
CA ASN A 99 -3.35 -11.57 -9.10
C ASN A 99 -2.18 -10.81 -9.75
N LYS A 100 -2.14 -10.76 -11.09
CA LYS A 100 -1.14 -9.98 -11.86
C LYS A 100 -0.95 -8.56 -11.31
N ARG A 101 -2.01 -7.95 -10.79
CA ARG A 101 -1.97 -6.62 -10.17
C ARG A 101 -1.16 -6.61 -8.88
N ALA A 102 -1.29 -7.62 -8.03
CA ALA A 102 -0.50 -7.73 -6.81
C ALA A 102 0.99 -7.96 -7.15
N SER A 103 1.28 -8.84 -8.12
CA SER A 103 2.64 -9.06 -8.60
C SER A 103 3.29 -7.76 -9.10
N LYS A 104 2.58 -6.95 -9.90
CA LYS A 104 3.11 -5.66 -10.39
C LYS A 104 3.48 -4.71 -9.26
N LYS A 105 2.67 -4.65 -8.20
CA LYS A 105 2.90 -3.77 -7.05
C LYS A 105 4.16 -4.12 -6.25
N ALA A 106 4.54 -5.39 -6.24
CA ALA A 106 5.68 -5.89 -5.47
C ALA A 106 7.03 -5.84 -6.23
N LYS A 107 7.01 -5.72 -7.55
CA LYS A 107 8.20 -5.82 -8.43
C LYS A 107 9.36 -4.92 -8.00
N TRP A 108 9.09 -3.72 -7.54
CA TRP A 108 10.12 -2.75 -7.18
C TRP A 108 11.07 -3.24 -6.08
N THR A 109 10.66 -4.23 -5.28
CA THR A 109 11.50 -4.74 -4.19
C THR A 109 12.62 -5.65 -4.69
N TYR A 110 12.41 -6.39 -5.76
CA TYR A 110 13.36 -7.39 -6.29
C TYR A 110 13.86 -7.09 -7.69
N GLU A 111 13.21 -6.22 -8.46
CA GLU A 111 13.72 -5.80 -9.77
C GLU A 111 14.71 -4.64 -9.63
N SER A 112 15.72 -4.62 -10.50
CA SER A 112 16.73 -3.56 -10.52
C SER A 112 16.29 -2.33 -11.33
N ASN A 113 15.32 -2.50 -12.25
CA ASN A 113 14.82 -1.41 -13.08
C ASN A 113 14.00 -0.43 -12.25
N ASP A 114 14.26 0.86 -12.44
CA ASP A 114 13.53 1.95 -11.77
C ASP A 114 12.23 2.33 -12.50
N GLU A 115 12.11 1.98 -13.79
CA GLU A 115 10.89 2.14 -14.58
C GLU A 115 10.16 0.82 -14.70
N LEU A 116 9.06 0.68 -13.99
CA LEU A 116 8.29 -0.56 -13.92
C LEU A 116 6.94 -0.41 -14.61
N GLU A 117 6.50 -1.50 -15.24
CA GLU A 117 5.18 -1.56 -15.86
C GLU A 117 4.05 -1.25 -14.87
N GLY A 118 3.24 -0.25 -15.20
CA GLY A 118 2.09 0.18 -14.38
C GLY A 118 2.41 1.28 -13.39
N TYR A 119 3.68 1.68 -13.26
CA TYR A 119 4.10 2.86 -12.50
C TYR A 119 4.11 4.11 -13.39
N GLN A 120 3.98 5.27 -12.78
CA GLN A 120 4.05 6.58 -13.45
C GLN A 120 5.41 7.21 -13.22
N GLY A 121 6.34 6.87 -14.09
CA GLY A 121 7.74 7.28 -14.00
C GLY A 121 8.53 6.47 -12.95
N PRO A 122 9.74 6.95 -12.61
CA PRO A 122 10.68 6.22 -11.78
C PRO A 122 10.14 5.91 -10.37
N VAL A 123 10.37 4.69 -9.91
CA VAL A 123 10.00 4.23 -8.57
C VAL A 123 10.75 5.02 -7.49
N SER A 124 12.03 5.32 -7.73
CA SER A 124 12.88 6.11 -6.83
C SER A 124 12.29 7.49 -6.52
N LYS A 125 11.66 8.14 -7.51
CA LYS A 125 10.95 9.41 -7.29
C LYS A 125 9.84 9.24 -6.27
N THR A 126 9.02 8.21 -6.42
CA THR A 126 7.92 7.94 -5.48
C THR A 126 8.44 7.58 -4.09
N GLN A 127 9.51 6.79 -4.01
CA GLN A 127 10.14 6.48 -2.72
C GLN A 127 10.61 7.75 -2.00
N ASN A 128 11.20 8.69 -2.72
CA ASN A 128 11.60 9.98 -2.15
C ASN A 128 10.39 10.81 -1.66
N GLU A 129 9.30 10.83 -2.43
CA GLU A 129 8.04 11.47 -2.02
C GLU A 129 7.46 10.83 -0.74
N MET A 130 7.49 9.50 -0.66
CA MET A 130 7.04 8.76 0.54
C MET A 130 7.92 9.06 1.77
N ILE A 131 9.23 9.07 1.60
CA ILE A 131 10.17 9.44 2.67
C ILE A 131 9.93 10.89 3.11
N PHE A 132 9.67 11.80 2.17
CA PHE A 132 9.31 13.18 2.49
C PHE A 132 8.03 13.23 3.34
N ALA A 133 6.97 12.54 2.93
CA ALA A 133 5.71 12.49 3.68
C ALA A 133 5.91 11.93 5.11
N MET A 134 6.68 10.86 5.23
CA MET A 134 6.99 10.27 6.54
C MET A 134 7.88 11.16 7.41
N ASN A 135 8.77 11.96 6.81
CA ASN A 135 9.51 12.99 7.54
C ASN A 135 8.57 14.06 8.10
N LYS A 136 7.61 14.53 7.30
CA LYS A 136 6.59 15.48 7.76
C LYS A 136 5.68 14.91 8.83
N LEU A 137 5.34 13.63 8.72
CA LEU A 137 4.61 12.92 9.77
C LEU A 137 5.41 12.88 11.07
N TYR A 138 6.70 12.52 11.00
CA TYR A 138 7.58 12.49 12.16
C TYR A 138 7.68 13.88 12.83
N GLU A 139 7.94 14.95 12.05
CA GLU A 139 8.00 16.33 12.55
C GLU A 139 6.69 16.76 13.25
N LEU A 140 5.54 16.34 12.69
CA LEU A 140 4.22 16.62 13.28
C LEU A 140 4.05 15.93 14.64
N LEU A 141 4.45 14.66 14.73
CA LEU A 141 4.36 13.87 15.96
C LEU A 141 5.35 14.35 17.02
N GLU A 142 6.58 14.66 16.64
CA GLU A 142 7.63 15.17 17.53
C GLU A 142 7.20 16.48 18.21
N LYS A 143 6.62 17.43 17.48
CA LYS A 143 6.07 18.67 18.03
C LYS A 143 4.98 18.45 19.10
N LYS A 144 4.35 17.29 19.10
CA LYS A 144 3.30 16.91 20.04
C LYS A 144 3.77 15.87 21.08
N ASN A 145 5.07 15.57 21.13
CA ASN A 145 5.67 14.53 22.00
C ASN A 145 5.03 13.14 21.80
N ILE A 146 4.64 12.81 20.58
CA ILE A 146 4.07 11.51 20.23
C ILE A 146 5.17 10.63 19.66
N LYS A 147 5.36 9.45 20.22
CA LYS A 147 6.34 8.47 19.74
C LYS A 147 5.86 7.85 18.42
N MET A 148 6.81 7.52 17.54
CA MET A 148 6.53 6.80 16.29
C MET A 148 7.30 5.48 16.25
N SER A 149 6.63 4.41 15.88
CA SER A 149 7.24 3.14 15.47
C SER A 149 6.75 2.75 14.09
N LEU A 150 7.56 2.00 13.38
CA LEU A 150 7.26 1.57 12.03
C LEU A 150 7.41 0.07 11.91
N ALA A 151 6.46 -0.58 11.25
CA ALA A 151 6.44 -2.00 11.03
C ALA A 151 6.40 -2.31 9.53
N VAL A 152 7.15 -3.32 9.10
CA VAL A 152 7.16 -3.84 7.73
C VAL A 152 6.94 -5.34 7.73
N TYR A 153 6.25 -5.85 6.73
CA TYR A 153 5.97 -7.27 6.56
C TYR A 153 6.04 -7.66 5.09
N PRO A 154 6.43 -8.92 4.79
CA PRO A 154 6.53 -9.38 3.42
C PRO A 154 5.16 -9.68 2.83
N TRP A 155 5.06 -9.56 1.53
CA TRP A 155 3.99 -10.13 0.74
C TRP A 155 4.35 -11.56 0.30
N PRO A 156 3.39 -12.39 -0.14
CA PRO A 156 3.66 -13.70 -0.68
C PRO A 156 4.73 -13.70 -1.78
N GLN A 157 4.79 -12.64 -2.61
CA GLN A 157 5.79 -12.50 -3.67
C GLN A 157 7.22 -12.40 -3.13
N GLN A 158 7.47 -11.69 -2.02
CA GLN A 158 8.79 -11.64 -1.42
C GLN A 158 9.21 -13.01 -0.90
N LEU A 159 8.28 -13.77 -0.34
CA LEU A 159 8.55 -15.15 0.07
C LEU A 159 8.83 -16.04 -1.15
N GLU A 160 8.04 -15.92 -2.23
CA GLU A 160 8.23 -16.69 -3.46
C GLU A 160 9.61 -16.44 -4.08
N PHE A 161 10.02 -15.19 -4.17
CA PHE A 161 11.29 -14.77 -4.76
C PHE A 161 12.48 -14.77 -3.78
N ASN A 162 12.31 -15.25 -2.54
CA ASN A 162 13.33 -15.26 -1.49
C ASN A 162 13.92 -13.85 -1.19
N ASP A 163 13.09 -12.81 -1.27
CA ASP A 163 13.47 -11.42 -1.04
C ASP A 163 13.58 -11.09 0.45
N GLU A 164 14.36 -11.87 1.21
CA GLU A 164 14.55 -11.71 2.65
C GLU A 164 15.24 -10.36 2.99
N ASN A 165 16.18 -9.94 2.13
CA ASN A 165 16.92 -8.67 2.24
C ASN A 165 16.28 -7.56 1.41
N SER A 166 14.97 -7.47 1.40
CA SER A 166 14.18 -6.59 0.56
C SER A 166 14.63 -5.13 0.60
N LYS A 167 14.60 -4.47 -0.55
CA LYS A 167 14.77 -3.00 -0.66
C LYS A 167 13.77 -2.27 0.25
N HIS A 168 12.57 -2.81 0.42
CA HIS A 168 11.54 -2.29 1.31
C HIS A 168 12.02 -2.21 2.77
N VAL A 169 12.58 -3.31 3.28
CA VAL A 169 13.13 -3.36 4.64
C VAL A 169 14.24 -2.34 4.82
N LYS A 170 15.23 -2.35 3.90
CA LYS A 170 16.40 -1.45 3.98
C LYS A 170 16.01 0.03 3.96
N MET A 171 15.06 0.40 3.12
CA MET A 171 14.57 1.77 3.02
C MET A 171 13.97 2.25 4.33
N TRP A 172 13.07 1.48 4.93
CA TRP A 172 12.38 1.86 6.16
C TRP A 172 13.24 1.70 7.41
N GLU A 173 14.13 0.73 7.44
CA GLU A 173 15.14 0.63 8.50
C GLU A 173 16.04 1.87 8.52
N ASN A 174 16.53 2.32 7.36
CA ASN A 174 17.35 3.53 7.27
C ASN A 174 16.56 4.78 7.71
N PHE A 175 15.30 4.91 7.34
CA PHE A 175 14.43 5.98 7.81
C PHE A 175 14.32 5.97 9.35
N CYS A 176 14.16 4.78 9.94
CA CYS A 176 13.91 4.61 11.36
C CYS A 176 15.12 4.85 12.26
N LYS A 177 16.36 4.72 11.76
CA LYS A 177 17.60 4.84 12.57
C LYS A 177 17.65 6.06 13.50
N LYS A 178 17.03 7.17 13.09
CA LYS A 178 17.05 8.43 13.85
C LYS A 178 15.67 8.96 14.26
N LYS A 179 14.60 8.27 13.89
CA LYS A 179 13.23 8.81 13.97
C LYS A 179 12.25 7.92 14.69
N CYS A 180 12.43 6.60 14.61
CA CYS A 180 11.50 5.68 15.23
C CYS A 180 11.93 5.28 16.63
N THR A 181 10.96 5.14 17.52
CA THR A 181 11.19 4.49 18.83
C THR A 181 11.51 3.00 18.62
N LYS A 182 10.86 2.37 17.62
CA LYS A 182 11.11 0.98 17.27
C LYS A 182 10.87 0.76 15.76
N PHE A 183 11.78 0.04 15.13
CA PHE A 183 11.56 -0.57 13.81
C PHE A 183 11.20 -2.05 14.01
N ILE A 184 10.08 -2.48 13.48
CA ILE A 184 9.55 -3.85 13.63
C ILE A 184 9.59 -4.51 12.26
N ASN A 185 10.54 -5.40 12.08
CA ASN A 185 10.72 -6.15 10.84
C ASN A 185 10.17 -7.56 10.99
N PHE A 186 9.04 -7.84 10.33
CA PHE A 186 8.43 -9.17 10.32
C PHE A 186 9.01 -10.12 9.27
N PHE A 187 9.87 -9.66 8.36
CA PHE A 187 10.44 -10.51 7.32
C PHE A 187 11.11 -11.77 7.86
N PRO A 188 12.05 -11.69 8.85
CA PRO A 188 12.69 -12.89 9.40
C PRO A 188 11.70 -13.92 9.93
N TYR A 189 10.64 -13.47 10.61
CA TYR A 189 9.61 -14.35 11.15
C TYR A 189 8.87 -15.10 10.02
N PHE A 190 8.43 -14.40 8.98
CA PHE A 190 7.72 -15.00 7.86
C PHE A 190 8.63 -15.95 7.06
N PHE A 191 9.90 -15.62 6.88
CA PHE A 191 10.86 -16.48 6.20
C PHE A 191 11.20 -17.72 7.03
N GLU A 192 11.26 -17.63 8.36
CA GLU A 192 11.41 -18.77 9.24
C GLU A 192 10.21 -19.72 9.14
N GLU A 193 8.98 -19.17 9.17
CA GLU A 193 7.78 -19.99 8.98
C GLU A 193 7.71 -20.62 7.59
N LYS A 194 8.12 -19.90 6.54
CA LYS A 194 8.24 -20.46 5.19
C LYS A 194 9.18 -21.68 5.14
N ARG A 195 10.25 -21.70 5.92
CA ARG A 195 11.17 -22.85 5.98
C ARG A 195 10.54 -24.10 6.61
N LYS A 196 9.53 -23.91 7.46
CA LYS A 196 8.82 -24.99 8.16
C LYS A 196 7.59 -25.47 7.39
N THR A 197 6.95 -24.60 6.62
CA THR A 197 5.70 -24.88 5.91
C THR A 197 5.76 -24.34 4.48
N SER A 198 4.80 -24.74 3.62
CA SER A 198 4.62 -24.04 2.34
C SER A 198 4.36 -22.56 2.55
N TYR A 199 4.95 -21.68 1.73
CA TYR A 199 4.73 -20.22 1.82
C TYR A 199 3.25 -19.82 1.65
N ILE A 200 2.43 -20.70 1.04
CA ILE A 200 0.98 -20.54 0.93
C ILE A 200 0.32 -20.66 2.31
N ASP A 201 0.79 -21.57 3.13
CA ASP A 201 0.19 -21.86 4.43
C ASP A 201 0.57 -20.82 5.49
N VAL A 202 1.68 -20.10 5.28
CA VAL A 202 2.07 -18.98 6.14
C VAL A 202 1.00 -17.89 6.18
N PHE A 203 0.24 -17.69 5.10
CA PHE A 203 -0.82 -16.67 5.00
C PHE A 203 -2.23 -17.21 5.26
N LYS A 204 -2.38 -18.51 5.58
CA LYS A 204 -3.68 -19.11 5.93
C LYS A 204 -3.94 -19.19 7.44
N LYS A 205 -2.90 -18.97 8.24
CA LYS A 205 -2.99 -18.91 9.71
C LYS A 205 -3.35 -17.50 10.17
#